data_d05fef702858d1e4fa1d77d1742ddc44
#
_entry.id   d05fef702858d1e4fa1d77d1742ddc44
#
_cell.length_a   1.000
_cell.length_b   1.000
_cell.length_c   1.000
_cell.angle_alpha   90.00
_cell.angle_beta   90.00
_cell.angle_gamma   90.00
#
_symmetry.space_group_name_H-M   'P 1'
#
loop_
_entity.id
_entity.type
_entity.pdbx_description
1 polymer ?
#
loop_
_entity_poly.entity_id
_entity_poly.type
_entity_poly.pdbx_seq_one_letter_code
_entity_poly.pdbx_strand_id
1 'polypeptide(L)'
;MMTKGRYGIHGGQYIPETLMHAVIELEKAYEYYKNDPQFNKELQELFHEYANRPSLLYYAEKMTKDLGGAKIYLKREDLNHTGSHKINNVLGQVLLAKKMGKKRVLAETGAGQHGVATATAAALMDMECTVYMGREDTERQALNVFRMELLGAKVVAVKSGTKTLKDAVNEALRQWTANVNDTYYVLGSVMGPHPYPEMVRDFQSVIGKEVKAQMLEKEGRLPDVVMACVGGGSNAMGLFYDFIPDKEVQLIGVEAAGRGVNTAQTAATIARGSLGIFHGMKSYFLQDEYGQIAPVYSISAGLDYPGIGPEHAALYDSGRAQYVSATDDEAVAAFSYLSRTEGIIPAIESAHAIAYAQKLAPALPKDKIIVVNVSGRGDKDVAAIARYMGVDLHE
;
A
#
# COMPACT_ATOMS: atom_id res chain seq x y z
N MET A 1 8.17 -23.56 16.26
CA MET A 1 9.00 -22.37 15.98
C MET A 1 8.53 -21.77 14.67
N MET A 2 8.11 -20.50 14.64
CA MET A 2 7.87 -19.83 13.37
C MET A 2 9.21 -19.76 12.61
N THR A 3 9.26 -20.31 11.41
CA THR A 3 10.43 -20.20 10.55
C THR A 3 10.52 -18.73 10.11
N LYS A 4 11.69 -18.12 10.26
CA LYS A 4 11.94 -16.72 9.91
C LYS A 4 11.44 -16.41 8.48
N GLY A 5 10.75 -15.30 8.29
CA GLY A 5 10.16 -14.94 6.99
C GLY A 5 8.95 -15.77 6.55
N ARG A 6 8.36 -16.54 7.47
CA ARG A 6 7.16 -17.34 7.19
C ARG A 6 5.99 -16.89 8.06
N TYR A 7 4.83 -16.83 7.42
CA TYR A 7 3.53 -16.57 8.01
C TYR A 7 2.65 -17.80 7.74
N GLY A 8 2.75 -18.82 8.62
CA GLY A 8 2.20 -20.14 8.33
C GLY A 8 2.86 -20.76 7.09
N ILE A 9 2.06 -21.07 6.06
CA ILE A 9 2.55 -21.63 4.79
C ILE A 9 3.01 -20.56 3.79
N HIS A 10 2.78 -19.28 4.09
CA HIS A 10 3.08 -18.12 3.23
C HIS A 10 4.45 -17.51 3.51
N GLY A 11 4.89 -16.59 2.65
CA GLY A 11 6.18 -15.91 2.75
C GLY A 11 7.34 -16.68 2.14
N GLY A 12 8.53 -16.52 2.68
CA GLY A 12 9.77 -17.16 2.23
C GLY A 12 10.60 -16.30 1.30
N GLN A 13 11.63 -16.94 0.70
CA GLN A 13 12.61 -16.31 -0.19
C GLN A 13 12.72 -17.16 -1.46
N TYR A 14 11.81 -16.96 -2.42
CA TYR A 14 11.80 -17.70 -3.69
C TYR A 14 12.42 -16.84 -4.80
N ILE A 15 13.75 -16.69 -4.74
CA ILE A 15 14.51 -15.82 -5.63
C ILE A 15 15.68 -16.58 -6.26
N PRO A 16 16.22 -16.12 -7.41
CA PRO A 16 17.41 -16.69 -8.01
C PRO A 16 18.63 -16.55 -7.09
N GLU A 17 19.59 -17.47 -7.24
CA GLU A 17 20.86 -17.49 -6.50
C GLU A 17 21.62 -16.17 -6.62
N THR A 18 21.52 -15.52 -7.77
CA THR A 18 22.16 -14.22 -8.06
C THR A 18 21.68 -13.08 -7.15
N LEU A 19 20.46 -13.17 -6.61
CA LEU A 19 19.90 -12.20 -5.65
C LEU A 19 20.02 -12.63 -4.19
N MET A 20 20.32 -13.90 -3.91
CA MET A 20 20.31 -14.43 -2.54
C MET A 20 21.28 -13.68 -1.63
N HIS A 21 22.49 -13.36 -2.12
CA HIS A 21 23.47 -12.59 -1.33
C HIS A 21 22.94 -11.22 -0.94
N ALA A 22 22.31 -10.48 -1.86
CA ALA A 22 21.76 -9.15 -1.58
C ALA A 22 20.62 -9.19 -0.58
N VAL A 23 19.77 -10.22 -0.66
CA VAL A 23 18.65 -10.39 0.29
C VAL A 23 19.14 -10.78 1.67
N ILE A 24 20.18 -11.59 1.77
CA ILE A 24 20.85 -11.93 3.05
C ILE A 24 21.56 -10.69 3.64
N GLU A 25 22.21 -9.88 2.80
CA GLU A 25 22.82 -8.61 3.21
C GLU A 25 21.74 -7.66 3.77
N LEU A 26 20.64 -7.52 3.05
CA LEU A 26 19.49 -6.71 3.47
C LEU A 26 18.90 -7.21 4.79
N GLU A 27 18.69 -8.51 4.94
CA GLU A 27 18.15 -9.11 6.16
C GLU A 27 19.04 -8.80 7.37
N LYS A 28 20.37 -9.00 7.23
CA LYS A 28 21.32 -8.69 8.30
C LYS A 28 21.34 -7.21 8.65
N ALA A 29 21.33 -6.33 7.66
CA ALA A 29 21.31 -4.89 7.87
C ALA A 29 20.00 -4.47 8.57
N TYR A 30 18.86 -4.95 8.10
CA TYR A 30 17.57 -4.66 8.71
C TYR A 30 17.49 -5.15 10.16
N GLU A 31 17.90 -6.39 10.46
CA GLU A 31 17.94 -6.93 11.83
C GLU A 31 18.84 -6.13 12.77
N TYR A 32 19.94 -5.58 12.26
CA TYR A 32 20.82 -4.70 13.03
C TYR A 32 20.16 -3.33 13.26
N TYR A 33 19.77 -2.65 12.17
CA TYR A 33 19.32 -1.25 12.25
C TYR A 33 17.94 -1.09 12.89
N LYS A 34 17.03 -2.06 12.79
CA LYS A 34 15.73 -1.97 13.49
C LYS A 34 15.86 -1.85 15.02
N ASN A 35 16.98 -2.32 15.58
CA ASN A 35 17.29 -2.23 17.01
C ASN A 35 18.31 -1.13 17.33
N ASP A 36 18.86 -0.44 16.33
CA ASP A 36 19.83 0.64 16.55
C ASP A 36 19.13 1.93 16.98
N PRO A 37 19.46 2.46 18.21
CA PRO A 37 18.83 3.68 18.70
C PRO A 37 19.04 4.91 17.79
N GLN A 38 20.21 5.00 17.14
CA GLN A 38 20.53 6.14 16.28
C GLN A 38 19.69 6.09 14.98
N PHE A 39 19.57 4.92 14.36
CA PHE A 39 18.70 4.73 13.21
C PHE A 39 17.24 5.07 13.52
N ASN A 40 16.75 4.56 14.64
CA ASN A 40 15.38 4.82 15.07
C ASN A 40 15.15 6.31 15.37
N LYS A 41 16.11 7.00 15.98
CA LYS A 41 16.02 8.44 16.20
C LYS A 41 15.95 9.21 14.87
N GLU A 42 16.88 8.96 13.93
CA GLU A 42 16.87 9.58 12.62
C GLU A 42 15.57 9.34 11.87
N LEU A 43 15.04 8.11 11.92
CA LEU A 43 13.75 7.78 11.29
C LEU A 43 12.57 8.53 11.94
N GLN A 44 12.55 8.65 13.27
CA GLN A 44 11.49 9.40 13.97
C GLN A 44 11.57 10.90 13.68
N GLU A 45 12.77 11.47 13.56
CA GLU A 45 12.98 12.86 13.14
C GLU A 45 12.44 13.06 11.71
N LEU A 46 12.74 12.16 10.77
CA LEU A 46 12.19 12.19 9.42
C LEU A 46 10.65 12.05 9.40
N PHE A 47 10.10 11.21 10.23
CA PHE A 47 8.65 11.07 10.35
C PHE A 47 8.01 12.35 10.85
N HIS A 48 8.56 12.96 11.88
CA HIS A 48 7.99 14.15 12.50
C HIS A 48 8.21 15.42 11.66
N GLU A 49 9.45 15.68 11.27
CA GLU A 49 9.82 16.96 10.65
C GLU A 49 9.61 16.98 9.14
N TYR A 50 9.66 15.83 8.48
CA TYR A 50 9.59 15.76 7.02
C TYR A 50 8.31 15.08 6.50
N ALA A 51 7.90 13.97 7.08
CA ALA A 51 6.68 13.26 6.64
C ALA A 51 5.38 13.85 7.21
N ASN A 52 5.46 14.80 8.15
CA ASN A 52 4.31 15.44 8.80
C ASN A 52 3.51 14.46 9.68
N ARG A 53 4.22 13.64 10.46
CA ARG A 53 3.60 12.71 11.42
C ARG A 53 3.60 13.28 12.84
N PRO A 54 2.66 12.87 13.73
CA PRO A 54 1.59 11.89 13.49
C PRO A 54 0.52 12.39 12.53
N SER A 55 0.02 11.52 11.63
CA SER A 55 -1.12 11.87 10.80
C SER A 55 -2.40 11.96 11.64
N LEU A 56 -3.34 12.82 11.23
CA LEU A 56 -4.54 13.08 12.02
C LEU A 56 -5.52 11.89 11.99
N LEU A 57 -6.22 11.68 13.09
CA LEU A 57 -7.43 10.87 13.16
C LEU A 57 -8.63 11.80 13.20
N TYR A 58 -9.36 11.91 12.09
CA TYR A 58 -10.45 12.83 11.88
C TYR A 58 -11.81 12.15 12.12
N TYR A 59 -12.65 12.75 12.97
CA TYR A 59 -14.04 12.30 13.13
C TYR A 59 -14.88 12.80 11.95
N ALA A 60 -15.35 11.89 11.11
CA ALA A 60 -16.18 12.18 9.96
C ALA A 60 -17.65 12.39 10.41
N GLU A 61 -17.92 13.55 10.98
CA GLU A 61 -19.21 13.85 11.65
C GLU A 61 -20.38 13.83 10.68
N LYS A 62 -20.23 14.45 9.51
CA LYS A 62 -21.29 14.50 8.50
C LYS A 62 -21.59 13.12 7.93
N MET A 63 -20.53 12.37 7.61
CA MET A 63 -20.64 10.98 7.13
C MET A 63 -21.31 10.09 8.20
N THR A 64 -20.92 10.23 9.47
CA THR A 64 -21.53 9.51 10.59
C THR A 64 -23.01 9.80 10.73
N LYS A 65 -23.41 11.07 10.65
CA LYS A 65 -24.81 11.49 10.72
C LYS A 65 -25.64 11.00 9.54
N ASP A 66 -25.08 11.13 8.34
CA ASP A 66 -25.73 10.73 7.09
C ASP A 66 -26.01 9.23 7.03
N LEU A 67 -25.05 8.41 7.41
CA LEU A 67 -25.17 6.95 7.43
C LEU A 67 -25.97 6.41 8.63
N GLY A 68 -26.02 7.14 9.73
CA GLY A 68 -26.93 6.88 10.87
C GLY A 68 -26.59 5.71 11.78
N GLY A 69 -25.47 5.01 11.57
CA GLY A 69 -25.00 3.88 12.37
C GLY A 69 -23.75 4.20 13.19
N ALA A 70 -22.71 3.35 13.04
CA ALA A 70 -21.45 3.50 13.75
C ALA A 70 -20.77 4.85 13.52
N LYS A 71 -20.01 5.33 14.51
CA LYS A 71 -19.12 6.48 14.36
C LYS A 71 -18.01 6.16 13.38
N ILE A 72 -17.66 7.10 12.50
CA ILE A 72 -16.62 6.91 11.50
C ILE A 72 -15.48 7.87 11.77
N TYR A 73 -14.28 7.31 11.88
CA TYR A 73 -13.03 8.04 11.94
C TYR A 73 -12.20 7.75 10.70
N LEU A 74 -11.53 8.76 10.17
CA LEU A 74 -10.64 8.68 9.02
C LEU A 74 -9.21 8.91 9.48
N LYS A 75 -8.34 7.91 9.30
CA LYS A 75 -6.90 8.07 9.48
C LYS A 75 -6.32 8.73 8.24
N ARG A 76 -5.83 9.96 8.37
CA ARG A 76 -5.52 10.89 7.29
C ARG A 76 -4.08 10.74 6.78
N GLU A 77 -3.74 9.57 6.21
CA GLU A 77 -2.45 9.33 5.55
C GLU A 77 -2.31 10.15 4.23
N ASP A 78 -3.40 10.64 3.69
CA ASP A 78 -3.45 11.58 2.56
C ASP A 78 -2.83 12.95 2.85
N LEU A 79 -2.68 13.32 4.11
CA LEU A 79 -2.06 14.59 4.55
C LEU A 79 -0.55 14.48 4.76
N ASN A 80 0.02 13.29 4.68
CA ASN A 80 1.46 13.12 4.79
C ASN A 80 2.17 13.79 3.60
N HIS A 81 3.45 14.12 3.78
CA HIS A 81 4.30 14.56 2.67
C HIS A 81 4.23 13.54 1.52
N THR A 82 4.23 14.02 0.29
CA THR A 82 3.95 13.30 -0.96
C THR A 82 2.48 12.87 -1.15
N GLY A 83 1.62 13.01 -0.13
CA GLY A 83 0.18 12.80 -0.22
C GLY A 83 -0.28 11.36 -0.06
N SER A 84 0.51 10.48 0.57
CA SER A 84 0.09 9.11 0.89
C SER A 84 0.96 8.45 1.97
N HIS A 85 0.50 7.28 2.47
CA HIS A 85 1.23 6.41 3.39
C HIS A 85 2.58 5.91 2.85
N LYS A 86 2.82 5.99 1.54
CA LYS A 86 4.04 5.44 0.92
C LYS A 86 5.33 6.05 1.48
N ILE A 87 5.29 7.31 1.89
CA ILE A 87 6.45 7.99 2.45
C ILE A 87 6.99 7.31 3.71
N ASN A 88 6.14 6.68 4.53
CA ASN A 88 6.56 6.01 5.76
C ASN A 88 7.56 4.89 5.48
N ASN A 89 7.18 3.97 4.60
CA ASN A 89 8.02 2.86 4.19
C ASN A 89 9.28 3.34 3.46
N VAL A 90 9.12 4.29 2.54
CA VAL A 90 10.22 4.75 1.69
C VAL A 90 11.31 5.44 2.51
N LEU A 91 10.96 6.31 3.46
CA LEU A 91 11.96 6.94 4.34
C LEU A 91 12.77 5.89 5.10
N GLY A 92 12.11 4.85 5.64
CA GLY A 92 12.79 3.75 6.33
C GLY A 92 13.73 2.98 5.41
N GLN A 93 13.27 2.61 4.20
CA GLN A 93 14.10 1.84 3.26
C GLN A 93 15.27 2.65 2.68
N VAL A 94 15.05 3.92 2.30
CA VAL A 94 16.13 4.75 1.73
C VAL A 94 17.17 5.12 2.80
N LEU A 95 16.73 5.37 4.05
CA LEU A 95 17.64 5.55 5.17
C LEU A 95 18.48 4.27 5.40
N LEU A 96 17.85 3.11 5.38
CA LEU A 96 18.54 1.82 5.50
C LEU A 96 19.54 1.61 4.34
N ALA A 97 19.15 1.91 3.10
CA ALA A 97 20.03 1.82 1.94
C ALA A 97 21.27 2.70 2.10
N LYS A 98 21.09 3.94 2.57
CA LYS A 98 22.18 4.86 2.88
C LYS A 98 23.12 4.31 3.95
N LYS A 99 22.59 3.74 5.05
CA LYS A 99 23.38 3.10 6.11
C LYS A 99 24.12 1.83 5.62
N MET A 100 23.58 1.14 4.62
CA MET A 100 24.24 0.01 3.94
C MET A 100 25.32 0.47 2.95
N GLY A 101 25.51 1.77 2.74
CA GLY A 101 26.50 2.32 1.80
C GLY A 101 26.11 2.16 0.31
N LYS A 102 24.84 1.91 0.02
CA LYS A 102 24.34 1.86 -1.36
C LYS A 102 24.33 3.27 -1.96
N LYS A 103 24.64 3.37 -3.25
CA LYS A 103 24.72 4.65 -3.97
C LYS A 103 23.44 4.99 -4.72
N ARG A 104 22.70 3.96 -5.10
CA ARG A 104 21.50 4.07 -5.94
C ARG A 104 20.33 3.34 -5.32
N VAL A 105 19.15 3.87 -5.57
CA VAL A 105 17.90 3.18 -5.30
C VAL A 105 17.14 2.97 -6.60
N LEU A 106 16.42 1.87 -6.69
CA LEU A 106 15.43 1.65 -7.74
C LEU A 106 14.09 1.28 -7.12
N ALA A 107 13.02 1.60 -7.81
CA ALA A 107 11.66 1.27 -7.39
C ALA A 107 10.78 0.92 -8.59
N GLU A 108 9.72 0.19 -8.34
CA GLU A 108 8.57 0.04 -9.22
C GLU A 108 7.44 0.98 -8.81
N THR A 109 6.54 1.31 -9.74
CA THR A 109 5.31 2.04 -9.40
C THR A 109 4.21 1.80 -10.43
N GLY A 110 2.93 1.76 -9.97
CA GLY A 110 1.74 1.77 -10.82
C GLY A 110 1.10 3.16 -10.84
N ALA A 111 0.39 3.53 -9.78
CA ALA A 111 -0.23 4.86 -9.65
C ALA A 111 0.77 6.04 -9.53
N GLY A 112 2.07 5.77 -9.41
CA GLY A 112 3.11 6.78 -9.29
C GLY A 112 3.43 7.20 -7.85
N GLN A 113 2.59 6.94 -6.87
CA GLN A 113 2.78 7.41 -5.49
C GLN A 113 4.03 6.83 -4.81
N HIS A 114 4.31 5.53 -5.04
CA HIS A 114 5.53 4.92 -4.53
C HIS A 114 6.78 5.49 -5.22
N GLY A 115 6.72 5.66 -6.53
CA GLY A 115 7.80 6.29 -7.30
C GLY A 115 8.10 7.72 -6.85
N VAL A 116 7.07 8.55 -6.67
CA VAL A 116 7.22 9.92 -6.16
C VAL A 116 7.82 9.92 -4.76
N ALA A 117 7.35 9.06 -3.85
CA ALA A 117 7.91 8.96 -2.51
C ALA A 117 9.38 8.52 -2.54
N THR A 118 9.74 7.55 -3.40
CA THR A 118 11.12 7.08 -3.55
C THR A 118 12.03 8.16 -4.13
N ALA A 119 11.58 8.85 -5.18
CA ALA A 119 12.33 9.98 -5.75
C ALA A 119 12.53 11.11 -4.72
N THR A 120 11.51 11.39 -3.90
CA THR A 120 11.57 12.39 -2.82
C THR A 120 12.62 12.02 -1.77
N ALA A 121 12.60 10.80 -1.25
CA ALA A 121 13.57 10.37 -0.23
C ALA A 121 14.99 10.24 -0.82
N ALA A 122 15.12 9.80 -2.07
CA ALA A 122 16.41 9.72 -2.75
C ALA A 122 17.03 11.12 -2.93
N ALA A 123 16.23 12.11 -3.35
CA ALA A 123 16.67 13.52 -3.45
C ALA A 123 17.10 14.07 -2.08
N LEU A 124 16.32 13.79 -1.01
CA LEU A 124 16.65 14.22 0.35
C LEU A 124 17.98 13.63 0.86
N MET A 125 18.31 12.41 0.45
CA MET A 125 19.45 11.64 0.97
C MET A 125 20.65 11.59 -0.01
N ASP A 126 20.63 12.38 -1.10
CA ASP A 126 21.67 12.44 -2.14
C ASP A 126 21.95 11.07 -2.79
N MET A 127 20.91 10.34 -3.15
CA MET A 127 21.01 9.04 -3.82
C MET A 127 20.48 9.11 -5.24
N GLU A 128 21.15 8.42 -6.17
CA GLU A 128 20.60 8.22 -7.53
C GLU A 128 19.31 7.39 -7.47
N CYS A 129 18.29 7.78 -8.25
CA CYS A 129 17.01 7.12 -8.26
C CYS A 129 16.56 6.73 -9.67
N THR A 130 16.18 5.47 -9.87
CA THR A 130 15.53 5.01 -11.09
C THR A 130 14.18 4.36 -10.74
N VAL A 131 13.10 4.80 -11.40
CA VAL A 131 11.76 4.28 -11.19
C VAL A 131 11.27 3.59 -12.46
N TYR A 132 10.86 2.32 -12.32
CA TYR A 132 10.24 1.54 -13.38
C TYR A 132 8.72 1.64 -13.28
N MET A 133 8.08 1.97 -14.38
CA MET A 133 6.63 2.15 -14.46
C MET A 133 6.11 1.55 -15.75
N GLY A 134 4.98 0.86 -15.72
CA GLY A 134 4.35 0.32 -16.91
C GLY A 134 4.04 1.44 -17.92
N ARG A 135 4.21 1.17 -19.23
CA ARG A 135 3.98 2.18 -20.28
C ARG A 135 2.56 2.76 -20.21
N GLU A 136 1.55 1.92 -19.95
CA GLU A 136 0.17 2.38 -19.82
C GLU A 136 -0.03 3.25 -18.59
N ASP A 137 0.63 2.90 -17.48
CA ASP A 137 0.58 3.69 -16.24
C ASP A 137 1.32 5.02 -16.39
N THR A 138 2.41 5.09 -17.17
CA THR A 138 3.10 6.38 -17.44
C THR A 138 2.21 7.37 -18.18
N GLU A 139 1.33 6.88 -19.05
CA GLU A 139 0.38 7.72 -19.78
C GLU A 139 -0.80 8.15 -18.90
N ARG A 140 -1.32 7.22 -18.09
CA ARG A 140 -2.42 7.52 -17.14
C ARG A 140 -2.02 8.49 -16.03
N GLN A 141 -0.75 8.46 -15.61
CA GLN A 141 -0.21 9.17 -14.45
C GLN A 141 0.94 10.13 -14.82
N ALA A 142 0.83 10.79 -15.98
CA ALA A 142 1.87 11.67 -16.52
C ALA A 142 2.33 12.76 -15.53
N LEU A 143 1.42 13.29 -14.70
CA LEU A 143 1.76 14.26 -13.65
C LEU A 143 2.71 13.68 -12.60
N ASN A 144 2.53 12.43 -12.20
CA ASN A 144 3.44 11.78 -11.26
C ASN A 144 4.79 11.44 -11.92
N VAL A 145 4.80 11.11 -13.21
CA VAL A 145 6.04 10.94 -13.98
C VAL A 145 6.85 12.25 -13.95
N PHE A 146 6.23 13.37 -14.28
CA PHE A 146 6.88 14.67 -14.22
C PHE A 146 7.38 15.05 -12.81
N ARG A 147 6.60 14.73 -11.76
CA ARG A 147 7.05 14.95 -10.37
C ARG A 147 8.31 14.15 -10.03
N MET A 148 8.40 12.89 -10.47
CA MET A 148 9.59 12.07 -10.25
C MET A 148 10.80 12.63 -10.98
N GLU A 149 10.64 13.06 -12.23
CA GLU A 149 11.70 13.69 -13.01
C GLU A 149 12.16 15.03 -12.42
N LEU A 150 11.21 15.84 -11.92
CA LEU A 150 11.51 17.10 -11.22
C LEU A 150 12.32 16.86 -9.94
N LEU A 151 12.13 15.74 -9.27
CA LEU A 151 12.88 15.30 -8.09
C LEU A 151 14.24 14.68 -8.44
N GLY A 152 14.61 14.64 -9.73
CA GLY A 152 15.89 14.12 -10.21
C GLY A 152 15.89 12.61 -10.48
N ALA A 153 14.77 11.92 -10.36
CA ALA A 153 14.69 10.49 -10.67
C ALA A 153 14.61 10.25 -12.19
N LYS A 154 15.20 9.16 -12.65
CA LYS A 154 15.00 8.64 -14.01
C LYS A 154 13.78 7.74 -14.03
N VAL A 155 12.78 8.07 -14.83
CA VAL A 155 11.61 7.21 -15.06
C VAL A 155 11.80 6.37 -16.31
N VAL A 156 11.62 5.05 -16.18
CA VAL A 156 11.77 4.09 -17.29
C VAL A 156 10.42 3.42 -17.56
N ALA A 157 9.85 3.70 -18.74
CA ALA A 157 8.61 3.10 -19.19
C ALA A 157 8.82 1.65 -19.64
N VAL A 158 8.21 0.70 -18.93
CA VAL A 158 8.29 -0.74 -19.23
C VAL A 158 7.26 -1.09 -20.32
N LYS A 159 7.74 -1.64 -21.43
CA LYS A 159 6.94 -1.93 -22.64
C LYS A 159 6.58 -3.41 -22.80
N SER A 160 7.10 -4.28 -21.95
CA SER A 160 6.83 -5.72 -21.98
C SER A 160 5.56 -6.09 -21.23
N GLY A 161 5.01 -7.26 -21.54
CA GLY A 161 3.85 -7.84 -20.84
C GLY A 161 2.58 -7.00 -20.98
N THR A 162 1.84 -6.86 -19.88
CA THR A 162 0.62 -6.02 -19.79
C THR A 162 0.92 -4.53 -19.70
N LYS A 163 2.20 -4.16 -19.56
CA LYS A 163 2.68 -2.77 -19.45
C LYS A 163 2.13 -2.02 -18.22
N THR A 164 1.83 -2.75 -17.14
CA THR A 164 1.30 -2.26 -15.87
C THR A 164 2.22 -2.57 -14.70
N LEU A 165 1.77 -2.37 -13.45
CA LEU A 165 2.55 -2.55 -12.23
C LEU A 165 3.28 -3.91 -12.13
N LYS A 166 2.63 -5.02 -12.54
CA LYS A 166 3.26 -6.35 -12.53
C LYS A 166 4.57 -6.38 -13.33
N ASP A 167 4.57 -5.78 -14.50
CA ASP A 167 5.75 -5.78 -15.39
C ASP A 167 6.80 -4.75 -14.93
N ALA A 168 6.38 -3.67 -14.26
CA ALA A 168 7.29 -2.77 -13.58
C ALA A 168 8.07 -3.48 -12.46
N VAL A 169 7.41 -4.32 -11.66
CA VAL A 169 8.07 -5.16 -10.63
C VAL A 169 9.06 -6.15 -11.27
N ASN A 170 8.64 -6.82 -12.36
CA ASN A 170 9.52 -7.74 -13.09
C ASN A 170 10.80 -7.04 -13.59
N GLU A 171 10.67 -5.83 -14.14
CA GLU A 171 11.82 -5.05 -14.61
C GLU A 171 12.68 -4.57 -13.45
N ALA A 172 12.09 -4.08 -12.37
CA ALA A 172 12.82 -3.69 -11.17
C ALA A 172 13.69 -4.84 -10.62
N LEU A 173 13.13 -6.04 -10.54
CA LEU A 173 13.88 -7.25 -10.10
C LEU A 173 15.03 -7.58 -11.06
N ARG A 174 14.82 -7.49 -12.39
CA ARG A 174 15.89 -7.72 -13.39
C ARG A 174 17.02 -6.71 -13.24
N GLN A 175 16.68 -5.44 -13.09
CA GLN A 175 17.66 -4.37 -12.95
C GLN A 175 18.37 -4.39 -11.61
N TRP A 176 17.68 -4.79 -10.56
CA TRP A 176 18.33 -5.03 -9.26
C TRP A 176 19.35 -6.16 -9.36
N THR A 177 18.99 -7.28 -10.00
CA THR A 177 19.93 -8.39 -10.23
C THR A 177 21.17 -7.95 -11.00
N ALA A 178 21.02 -7.10 -12.02
CA ALA A 178 22.13 -6.61 -12.84
C ALA A 178 23.04 -5.61 -12.09
N ASN A 179 22.54 -4.93 -11.04
CA ASN A 179 23.24 -3.84 -10.35
C ASN A 179 23.31 -4.06 -8.83
N VAL A 180 23.29 -5.28 -8.38
CA VAL A 180 23.09 -5.67 -6.97
C VAL A 180 24.10 -5.10 -5.98
N ASN A 181 25.33 -4.82 -6.43
CA ASN A 181 26.42 -4.42 -5.55
C ASN A 181 26.24 -3.02 -4.93
N ASP A 182 25.72 -2.06 -5.69
CA ASP A 182 25.62 -0.66 -5.30
C ASP A 182 24.20 -0.10 -5.32
N THR A 183 23.23 -0.92 -5.69
CA THR A 183 21.84 -0.56 -5.87
C THR A 183 20.94 -1.26 -4.85
N TYR A 184 20.06 -0.50 -4.23
CA TYR A 184 19.03 -1.00 -3.31
C TYR A 184 17.67 -0.97 -4.01
N TYR A 185 16.91 -2.06 -3.89
CA TYR A 185 15.53 -2.09 -4.37
C TYR A 185 14.57 -1.63 -3.26
N VAL A 186 13.94 -0.47 -3.45
CA VAL A 186 12.91 0.07 -2.56
C VAL A 186 11.57 -0.50 -2.95
N LEU A 187 11.15 -1.60 -2.30
CA LEU A 187 9.92 -2.29 -2.63
C LEU A 187 8.71 -1.59 -2.01
N GLY A 188 7.67 -1.37 -2.81
CA GLY A 188 6.55 -0.47 -2.48
C GLY A 188 5.44 -1.04 -1.61
N SER A 189 5.46 -2.34 -1.26
CA SER A 189 4.39 -2.96 -0.48
C SER A 189 4.90 -4.10 0.40
N VAL A 190 4.01 -4.72 1.21
CA VAL A 190 4.29 -5.87 2.09
C VAL A 190 4.36 -7.18 1.30
N MET A 191 5.10 -7.16 0.21
CA MET A 191 5.26 -8.26 -0.75
C MET A 191 6.74 -8.54 -1.01
N GLY A 192 7.03 -9.53 -1.84
CA GLY A 192 8.40 -9.88 -2.19
C GLY A 192 9.05 -10.90 -1.24
N PRO A 193 10.33 -11.23 -1.46
CA PRO A 193 11.05 -12.17 -0.61
C PRO A 193 11.29 -11.58 0.78
N HIS A 194 11.34 -12.44 1.80
CA HIS A 194 11.82 -11.99 3.12
C HIS A 194 13.22 -11.34 2.97
N PRO A 195 13.50 -10.17 3.64
CA PRO A 195 12.76 -9.54 4.73
C PRO A 195 11.72 -8.48 4.30
N TYR A 196 11.49 -8.25 3.01
CA TYR A 196 10.64 -7.13 2.56
C TYR A 196 9.25 -7.09 3.21
N PRO A 197 8.46 -8.18 3.28
CA PRO A 197 7.14 -8.10 3.89
C PRO A 197 7.18 -7.62 5.35
N GLU A 198 8.14 -8.14 6.12
CA GLU A 198 8.34 -7.75 7.53
C GLU A 198 8.81 -6.31 7.67
N MET A 199 9.83 -5.93 6.92
CA MET A 199 10.44 -4.61 6.95
C MET A 199 9.44 -3.50 6.54
N VAL A 200 8.71 -3.71 5.45
CA VAL A 200 7.69 -2.76 5.00
C VAL A 200 6.56 -2.63 6.00
N ARG A 201 6.09 -3.76 6.57
CA ARG A 201 5.12 -3.76 7.66
C ARG A 201 5.60 -2.91 8.83
N ASP A 202 6.81 -3.12 9.31
CA ASP A 202 7.35 -2.45 10.49
C ASP A 202 7.43 -0.94 10.27
N PHE A 203 7.87 -0.47 9.09
CA PHE A 203 7.87 0.96 8.75
C PHE A 203 6.46 1.53 8.60
N GLN A 204 5.49 0.75 8.16
CA GLN A 204 4.10 1.18 8.05
C GLN A 204 3.31 1.07 9.37
N SER A 205 3.78 0.29 10.34
CA SER A 205 3.06 0.04 11.61
C SER A 205 2.85 1.31 12.45
N VAL A 206 3.58 2.37 12.16
CA VAL A 206 3.34 3.71 12.73
C VAL A 206 1.87 4.14 12.59
N ILE A 207 1.17 3.71 11.53
CA ILE A 207 -0.26 4.00 11.31
C ILE A 207 -1.11 3.41 12.44
N GLY A 208 -0.98 2.12 12.71
CA GLY A 208 -1.75 1.44 13.76
C GLY A 208 -1.42 1.93 15.17
N LYS A 209 -0.13 2.17 15.44
CA LYS A 209 0.34 2.73 16.73
C LYS A 209 -0.31 4.08 17.02
N GLU A 210 -0.32 4.97 16.03
CA GLU A 210 -0.95 6.28 16.16
C GLU A 210 -2.47 6.18 16.31
N VAL A 211 -3.13 5.30 15.54
CA VAL A 211 -4.58 5.08 15.68
C VAL A 211 -4.94 4.63 17.07
N LYS A 212 -4.21 3.68 17.66
CA LYS A 212 -4.45 3.26 19.06
C LYS A 212 -4.36 4.42 20.04
N ALA A 213 -3.26 5.18 19.98
CA ALA A 213 -3.06 6.32 20.88
C ALA A 213 -4.16 7.38 20.71
N GLN A 214 -4.48 7.73 19.47
CA GLN A 214 -5.48 8.75 19.14
C GLN A 214 -6.91 8.31 19.49
N MET A 215 -7.24 7.03 19.37
CA MET A 215 -8.54 6.49 19.79
C MET A 215 -8.70 6.51 21.32
N LEU A 216 -7.65 6.12 22.04
CA LEU A 216 -7.66 6.21 23.51
C LEU A 216 -7.81 7.64 23.99
N GLU A 217 -7.15 8.61 23.33
CA GLU A 217 -7.30 10.03 23.64
C GLU A 217 -8.71 10.55 23.35
N LYS A 218 -9.33 10.19 22.20
CA LYS A 218 -10.61 10.75 21.73
C LYS A 218 -11.84 10.05 22.31
N GLU A 219 -11.77 8.72 22.46
CA GLU A 219 -12.94 7.90 22.83
C GLU A 219 -12.72 7.08 24.12
N GLY A 220 -11.50 7.10 24.70
CA GLY A 220 -11.15 6.32 25.88
C GLY A 220 -11.09 4.80 25.65
N ARG A 221 -11.21 4.34 24.39
CA ARG A 221 -11.23 2.92 24.02
C ARG A 221 -10.70 2.68 22.61
N LEU A 222 -10.45 1.41 22.28
CA LEU A 222 -10.12 0.98 20.92
C LEU A 222 -11.37 1.01 20.01
N PRO A 223 -11.19 1.11 18.67
CA PRO A 223 -12.31 1.01 17.74
C PRO A 223 -12.83 -0.44 17.68
N ASP A 224 -14.07 -0.61 17.21
CA ASP A 224 -14.64 -1.93 16.97
C ASP A 224 -14.16 -2.52 15.62
N VAL A 225 -13.90 -1.65 14.65
CA VAL A 225 -13.45 -2.03 13.31
C VAL A 225 -12.32 -1.12 12.85
N VAL A 226 -11.26 -1.69 12.29
CA VAL A 226 -10.26 -0.99 11.49
C VAL A 226 -10.31 -1.51 10.06
N MET A 227 -10.32 -0.58 9.09
CA MET A 227 -10.58 -0.89 7.68
C MET A 227 -9.60 -0.16 6.76
N ALA A 228 -9.13 -0.85 5.72
CA ALA A 228 -8.28 -0.26 4.70
C ALA A 228 -8.44 -0.97 3.35
N CYS A 229 -8.17 -0.27 2.24
CA CYS A 229 -8.08 -0.89 0.93
C CYS A 229 -6.87 -1.80 0.83
N VAL A 230 -6.95 -2.85 -0.01
CA VAL A 230 -5.89 -3.85 -0.16
C VAL A 230 -5.63 -4.14 -1.64
N GLY A 231 -4.39 -3.81 -2.08
CA GLY A 231 -3.74 -4.38 -3.24
C GLY A 231 -2.63 -5.31 -2.75
N GLY A 232 -1.34 -4.93 -2.83
CA GLY A 232 -0.28 -5.62 -2.09
C GLY A 232 -0.44 -5.55 -0.56
N GLY A 233 -1.13 -4.53 -0.05
CA GLY A 233 -1.66 -4.45 1.30
C GLY A 233 -0.83 -3.66 2.31
N SER A 234 0.12 -2.81 1.91
CA SER A 234 1.01 -2.13 2.87
C SER A 234 0.29 -1.15 3.80
N ASN A 235 -0.68 -0.37 3.30
CA ASN A 235 -1.45 0.54 4.15
C ASN A 235 -2.33 -0.21 5.15
N ALA A 236 -2.94 -1.30 4.70
CA ALA A 236 -3.78 -2.14 5.54
C ALA A 236 -2.94 -2.87 6.61
N MET A 237 -1.77 -3.42 6.24
CA MET A 237 -0.90 -4.09 7.21
C MET A 237 -0.35 -3.08 8.23
N GLY A 238 0.01 -1.88 7.80
CA GLY A 238 0.44 -0.80 8.70
C GLY A 238 -0.63 -0.43 9.72
N LEU A 239 -1.90 -0.45 9.33
CA LEU A 239 -3.01 -0.25 10.26
C LEU A 239 -3.27 -1.50 11.12
N PHE A 240 -3.29 -2.70 10.52
CA PHE A 240 -3.74 -3.93 11.18
C PHE A 240 -2.75 -4.48 12.21
N TYR A 241 -1.44 -4.33 11.95
CA TYR A 241 -0.40 -5.04 12.69
C TYR A 241 -0.50 -4.85 14.20
N ASP A 242 -0.65 -3.62 14.65
CA ASP A 242 -0.79 -3.31 16.07
C ASP A 242 -2.12 -3.79 16.68
N PHE A 243 -3.14 -4.06 15.85
CA PHE A 243 -4.45 -4.57 16.29
C PHE A 243 -4.56 -6.10 16.19
N ILE A 244 -3.56 -6.83 15.67
CA ILE A 244 -3.59 -8.30 15.61
C ILE A 244 -3.84 -8.94 16.98
N PRO A 245 -3.21 -8.47 18.09
CA PRO A 245 -3.46 -9.00 19.43
C PRO A 245 -4.86 -8.71 19.99
N ASP A 246 -5.47 -7.60 19.57
CA ASP A 246 -6.76 -7.11 20.08
C ASP A 246 -7.92 -7.85 19.38
N LYS A 247 -8.31 -8.99 19.93
CA LYS A 247 -9.26 -9.92 19.27
C LYS A 247 -10.66 -9.35 19.09
N GLU A 248 -11.05 -8.38 19.91
CA GLU A 248 -12.32 -7.65 19.83
C GLU A 248 -12.36 -6.66 18.65
N VAL A 249 -11.23 -6.24 18.14
CA VAL A 249 -11.15 -5.32 17.00
C VAL A 249 -11.20 -6.12 15.70
N GLN A 250 -12.20 -5.88 14.87
CA GLN A 250 -12.31 -6.49 13.54
C GLN A 250 -11.32 -5.82 12.58
N LEU A 251 -10.60 -6.63 11.81
CA LEU A 251 -9.69 -6.18 10.74
C LEU A 251 -10.37 -6.46 9.40
N ILE A 252 -10.66 -5.42 8.61
CA ILE A 252 -11.34 -5.56 7.33
C ILE A 252 -10.49 -4.98 6.21
N GLY A 253 -10.01 -5.85 5.32
CA GLY A 253 -9.36 -5.48 4.06
C GLY A 253 -10.37 -5.38 2.92
N VAL A 254 -10.33 -4.31 2.14
CA VAL A 254 -11.23 -4.11 1.00
C VAL A 254 -10.45 -4.18 -0.30
N GLU A 255 -10.68 -5.25 -1.07
CA GLU A 255 -10.05 -5.49 -2.36
C GLU A 255 -10.80 -4.80 -3.51
N ALA A 256 -10.10 -4.56 -4.63
CA ALA A 256 -10.71 -4.02 -5.83
C ALA A 256 -11.36 -5.14 -6.66
N ALA A 257 -12.68 -5.14 -6.74
CA ALA A 257 -13.43 -6.08 -7.56
C ALA A 257 -13.48 -5.69 -9.05
N GLY A 258 -12.95 -4.52 -9.42
CA GLY A 258 -13.03 -4.06 -10.80
C GLY A 258 -14.47 -3.99 -11.29
N ARG A 259 -14.79 -4.72 -12.33
CA ARG A 259 -16.17 -4.82 -12.85
C ARG A 259 -17.01 -5.94 -12.22
N GLY A 260 -16.49 -6.55 -11.18
CA GLY A 260 -17.15 -7.60 -10.39
C GLY A 260 -16.22 -8.77 -10.09
N VAL A 261 -16.32 -9.31 -8.87
CA VAL A 261 -15.48 -10.42 -8.39
C VAL A 261 -15.50 -11.62 -9.34
N ASN A 262 -16.65 -11.93 -9.91
CA ASN A 262 -16.85 -13.10 -10.78
C ASN A 262 -16.58 -12.81 -12.27
N THR A 263 -15.94 -11.69 -12.60
CA THR A 263 -15.55 -11.34 -13.98
C THR A 263 -14.06 -11.58 -14.20
N ALA A 264 -13.63 -11.56 -15.47
CA ALA A 264 -12.20 -11.56 -15.80
C ALA A 264 -11.52 -10.21 -15.48
N GLN A 265 -12.29 -9.16 -15.20
CA GLN A 265 -11.81 -7.82 -14.89
C GLN A 265 -11.95 -7.54 -13.39
N THR A 266 -11.09 -8.20 -12.60
CA THR A 266 -11.02 -8.08 -11.13
C THR A 266 -9.58 -8.10 -10.64
N ALA A 267 -9.32 -7.51 -9.49
CA ALA A 267 -8.06 -7.62 -8.75
C ALA A 267 -8.29 -8.17 -7.31
N ALA A 268 -9.45 -8.79 -7.05
CA ALA A 268 -9.82 -9.35 -5.75
C ALA A 268 -9.09 -10.69 -5.52
N THR A 269 -7.87 -10.62 -5.01
CA THR A 269 -6.95 -11.76 -4.90
C THR A 269 -7.38 -12.78 -3.84
N ILE A 270 -7.84 -12.35 -2.66
CA ILE A 270 -8.33 -13.28 -1.62
C ILE A 270 -9.61 -13.96 -2.09
N ALA A 271 -10.49 -13.22 -2.77
CA ALA A 271 -11.78 -13.75 -3.21
C ALA A 271 -11.65 -14.79 -4.34
N ARG A 272 -10.64 -14.68 -5.23
CA ARG A 272 -10.53 -15.45 -6.47
C ARG A 272 -9.20 -16.16 -6.67
N GLY A 273 -8.18 -15.76 -5.92
CA GLY A 273 -6.82 -16.28 -6.08
C GLY A 273 -6.65 -17.70 -5.53
N SER A 274 -5.56 -18.29 -5.92
CA SER A 274 -5.08 -19.57 -5.41
C SER A 274 -3.64 -19.46 -4.92
N LEU A 275 -3.18 -20.45 -4.15
CA LEU A 275 -1.84 -20.47 -3.58
C LEU A 275 -0.80 -20.63 -4.70
N GLY A 276 0.19 -19.74 -4.72
CA GLY A 276 1.26 -19.75 -5.71
C GLY A 276 2.56 -19.14 -5.21
N ILE A 277 3.55 -19.08 -6.10
CA ILE A 277 4.83 -18.41 -5.86
C ILE A 277 5.04 -17.39 -6.97
N PHE A 278 5.19 -16.13 -6.58
CA PHE A 278 5.42 -15.04 -7.52
C PHE A 278 6.16 -13.89 -6.83
N HIS A 279 6.98 -13.15 -7.57
CA HIS A 279 7.78 -12.04 -7.04
C HIS A 279 8.57 -12.38 -5.76
N GLY A 280 9.05 -13.61 -5.64
CA GLY A 280 9.90 -14.04 -4.54
C GLY A 280 9.19 -14.48 -3.26
N MET A 281 7.88 -14.56 -3.24
CA MET A 281 7.07 -14.97 -2.09
C MET A 281 6.05 -16.04 -2.44
N LYS A 282 5.64 -16.82 -1.45
CA LYS A 282 4.48 -17.71 -1.51
C LYS A 282 3.28 -17.01 -0.88
N SER A 283 2.19 -16.87 -1.63
CA SER A 283 0.96 -16.18 -1.18
C SER A 283 -0.22 -16.59 -2.06
N TYR A 284 -1.35 -15.88 -1.94
CA TYR A 284 -2.44 -15.99 -2.91
C TYR A 284 -2.19 -15.08 -4.10
N PHE A 285 -2.50 -15.61 -5.30
CA PHE A 285 -2.37 -14.90 -6.57
C PHE A 285 -3.55 -15.21 -7.48
N LEU A 286 -3.92 -14.24 -8.31
CA LEU A 286 -4.81 -14.45 -9.44
C LEU A 286 -4.03 -15.16 -10.54
N GLN A 287 -4.35 -16.42 -10.77
CA GLN A 287 -3.68 -17.29 -11.74
C GLN A 287 -4.67 -18.21 -12.42
N ASP A 288 -4.33 -18.66 -13.60
CA ASP A 288 -5.11 -19.65 -14.35
C ASP A 288 -4.87 -21.09 -13.86
N GLU A 289 -5.51 -22.05 -14.50
CA GLU A 289 -5.42 -23.48 -14.18
C GLU A 289 -4.01 -24.07 -14.36
N TYR A 290 -3.13 -23.38 -15.13
CA TYR A 290 -1.73 -23.76 -15.35
C TYR A 290 -0.76 -23.02 -14.41
N GLY A 291 -1.26 -22.19 -13.49
CA GLY A 291 -0.44 -21.40 -12.57
C GLY A 291 0.17 -20.14 -13.21
N GLN A 292 -0.28 -19.73 -14.41
CA GLN A 292 0.12 -18.47 -15.01
C GLN A 292 -0.61 -17.31 -14.35
N ILE A 293 0.12 -16.23 -14.06
CA ILE A 293 -0.49 -15.03 -13.48
C ILE A 293 -1.50 -14.45 -14.46
N ALA A 294 -2.76 -14.39 -14.02
CA ALA A 294 -3.85 -13.85 -14.80
C ALA A 294 -3.73 -12.32 -14.95
N PRO A 295 -4.19 -11.76 -16.06
CA PRO A 295 -4.42 -10.32 -16.16
C PRO A 295 -5.39 -9.87 -15.06
N VAL A 296 -5.12 -8.72 -14.48
CA VAL A 296 -5.97 -8.08 -13.47
C VAL A 296 -6.49 -6.76 -13.97
N TYR A 297 -7.54 -6.25 -13.35
CA TYR A 297 -8.11 -4.97 -13.70
C TYR A 297 -8.74 -4.29 -12.49
N SER A 298 -8.46 -3.01 -12.35
CA SER A 298 -9.13 -2.07 -11.46
C SER A 298 -9.01 -0.66 -12.04
N ILE A 299 -9.99 0.19 -11.79
CA ILE A 299 -9.87 1.64 -12.04
C ILE A 299 -8.70 2.25 -11.26
N SER A 300 -8.33 1.62 -10.17
CA SER A 300 -7.22 2.02 -9.30
C SER A 300 -5.92 1.33 -9.71
N ALA A 301 -4.99 2.06 -10.32
CA ALA A 301 -3.67 1.55 -10.66
C ALA A 301 -2.86 1.08 -9.44
N GLY A 302 -3.13 1.62 -8.25
CA GLY A 302 -2.48 1.20 -7.00
C GLY A 302 -2.99 -0.11 -6.42
N LEU A 303 -4.18 -0.58 -6.85
CA LEU A 303 -4.75 -1.89 -6.47
C LEU A 303 -4.70 -2.91 -7.61
N ASP A 304 -4.22 -2.52 -8.78
CA ASP A 304 -4.11 -3.36 -9.98
C ASP A 304 -2.89 -4.28 -9.90
N TYR A 305 -2.94 -5.22 -8.96
CA TYR A 305 -1.86 -6.18 -8.68
C TYR A 305 -2.45 -7.57 -8.46
N PRO A 306 -1.88 -8.63 -9.08
CA PRO A 306 -2.46 -9.97 -9.07
C PRO A 306 -2.16 -10.80 -7.82
N GLY A 307 -1.73 -10.19 -6.73
CA GLY A 307 -1.32 -10.89 -5.51
C GLY A 307 -1.56 -10.07 -4.25
N ILE A 308 -1.33 -10.71 -3.11
CA ILE A 308 -1.46 -10.09 -1.79
C ILE A 308 -0.25 -10.43 -0.92
N GLY A 309 0.10 -9.55 0.01
CA GLY A 309 1.17 -9.79 0.96
C GLY A 309 0.99 -11.08 1.77
N PRO A 310 2.06 -11.84 2.04
CA PRO A 310 1.94 -13.16 2.66
C PRO A 310 1.41 -13.13 4.09
N GLU A 311 1.60 -12.04 4.83
CA GLU A 311 1.01 -11.87 6.16
C GLU A 311 -0.51 -11.65 6.10
N HIS A 312 -1.01 -10.94 5.08
CA HIS A 312 -2.44 -10.84 4.81
C HIS A 312 -3.06 -12.20 4.50
N ALA A 313 -2.40 -13.01 3.68
CA ALA A 313 -2.84 -14.37 3.39
C ALA A 313 -2.94 -15.23 4.66
N ALA A 314 -1.96 -15.13 5.55
CA ALA A 314 -1.98 -15.82 6.84
C ALA A 314 -3.08 -15.30 7.79
N LEU A 315 -3.34 -14.00 7.80
CA LEU A 315 -4.44 -13.40 8.58
C LEU A 315 -5.81 -13.87 8.07
N TYR A 316 -5.95 -14.04 6.76
CA TYR A 316 -7.15 -14.62 6.15
C TYR A 316 -7.32 -16.09 6.54
N ASP A 317 -6.29 -16.93 6.36
CA ASP A 317 -6.32 -18.35 6.67
C ASP A 317 -6.64 -18.62 8.15
N SER A 318 -6.13 -17.79 9.04
CA SER A 318 -6.39 -17.89 10.48
C SER A 318 -7.74 -17.31 10.91
N GLY A 319 -8.49 -16.69 10.01
CA GLY A 319 -9.73 -15.98 10.34
C GLY A 319 -9.53 -14.71 11.17
N ARG A 320 -8.28 -14.21 11.29
CA ARG A 320 -8.00 -12.99 12.07
C ARG A 320 -8.43 -11.72 11.35
N ALA A 321 -8.35 -11.68 10.04
CA ALA A 321 -8.82 -10.59 9.20
C ALA A 321 -9.83 -11.09 8.19
N GLN A 322 -10.84 -10.27 7.92
CA GLN A 322 -11.81 -10.45 6.87
C GLN A 322 -11.41 -9.66 5.64
N TYR A 323 -11.62 -10.25 4.45
CA TYR A 323 -11.41 -9.56 3.19
C TYR A 323 -12.72 -9.53 2.42
N VAL A 324 -13.08 -8.34 1.99
CA VAL A 324 -14.27 -8.03 1.21
C VAL A 324 -13.84 -7.25 -0.03
N SER A 325 -14.77 -6.96 -0.94
CA SER A 325 -14.42 -6.25 -2.16
C SER A 325 -15.43 -5.15 -2.49
N ALA A 326 -14.96 -4.14 -3.24
CA ALA A 326 -15.77 -3.09 -3.83
C ALA A 326 -15.49 -3.01 -5.33
N THR A 327 -16.55 -2.77 -6.12
CA THR A 327 -16.44 -2.56 -7.58
C THR A 327 -15.95 -1.15 -7.91
N ASP A 328 -15.55 -0.95 -9.16
CA ASP A 328 -15.16 0.39 -9.65
C ASP A 328 -16.29 1.41 -9.49
N ASP A 329 -17.55 1.02 -9.81
CA ASP A 329 -18.71 1.90 -9.65
C ASP A 329 -18.93 2.30 -8.19
N GLU A 330 -18.82 1.35 -7.27
CA GLU A 330 -18.93 1.61 -5.84
C GLU A 330 -17.79 2.52 -5.34
N ALA A 331 -16.58 2.30 -5.81
CA ALA A 331 -15.42 3.13 -5.45
C ALA A 331 -15.56 4.56 -5.98
N VAL A 332 -16.00 4.75 -7.22
CA VAL A 332 -16.24 6.08 -7.81
C VAL A 332 -17.38 6.81 -7.12
N ALA A 333 -18.46 6.10 -6.77
CA ALA A 333 -19.55 6.66 -5.98
C ALA A 333 -19.05 7.12 -4.58
N ALA A 334 -18.26 6.29 -3.90
CA ALA A 334 -17.69 6.60 -2.60
C ALA A 334 -16.66 7.74 -2.65
N PHE A 335 -15.86 7.83 -3.71
CA PHE A 335 -14.97 8.96 -3.98
C PHE A 335 -15.76 10.28 -4.03
N SER A 336 -16.83 10.31 -4.81
CA SER A 336 -17.71 11.47 -4.94
C SER A 336 -18.44 11.79 -3.63
N TYR A 337 -18.90 10.75 -2.93
CA TYR A 337 -19.58 10.87 -1.66
C TYR A 337 -18.70 11.53 -0.59
N LEU A 338 -17.51 11.00 -0.33
CA LEU A 338 -16.59 11.56 0.68
C LEU A 338 -16.19 13.00 0.33
N SER A 339 -15.97 13.27 -0.96
CA SER A 339 -15.63 14.61 -1.45
C SER A 339 -16.73 15.63 -1.14
N ARG A 340 -17.99 15.26 -1.35
CA ARG A 340 -19.13 16.18 -1.10
C ARG A 340 -19.51 16.28 0.38
N THR A 341 -19.38 15.17 1.11
CA THR A 341 -19.85 15.10 2.51
C THR A 341 -18.83 15.72 3.46
N GLU A 342 -17.56 15.35 3.34
CA GLU A 342 -16.50 15.78 4.26
C GLU A 342 -15.50 16.78 3.63
N GLY A 343 -15.61 17.09 2.34
CA GLY A 343 -14.64 17.95 1.65
C GLY A 343 -13.27 17.29 1.47
N ILE A 344 -13.22 15.96 1.49
CA ILE A 344 -12.01 15.17 1.36
C ILE A 344 -12.04 14.43 0.04
N ILE A 345 -11.11 14.72 -0.88
CA ILE A 345 -10.94 14.00 -2.13
C ILE A 345 -9.95 12.86 -1.89
N PRO A 346 -10.40 11.62 -1.64
CA PRO A 346 -9.51 10.50 -1.33
C PRO A 346 -8.85 9.98 -2.60
N ALA A 347 -7.71 9.30 -2.48
CA ALA A 347 -7.23 8.46 -3.56
C ALA A 347 -8.29 7.40 -3.92
N ILE A 348 -8.40 7.06 -5.20
CA ILE A 348 -9.38 6.05 -5.65
C ILE A 348 -9.14 4.69 -4.98
N GLU A 349 -7.91 4.39 -4.59
CA GLU A 349 -7.57 3.25 -3.75
C GLU A 349 -8.38 3.27 -2.45
N SER A 350 -8.29 4.37 -1.71
CA SER A 350 -8.96 4.55 -0.42
C SER A 350 -10.49 4.56 -0.54
N ALA A 351 -11.01 5.01 -1.69
CA ALA A 351 -12.44 5.04 -1.95
C ALA A 351 -13.08 3.65 -1.91
N HIS A 352 -12.34 2.56 -2.21
CA HIS A 352 -12.82 1.19 -2.04
C HIS A 352 -13.16 0.89 -0.56
N ALA A 353 -12.31 1.32 0.37
CA ALA A 353 -12.59 1.17 1.80
C ALA A 353 -13.77 2.04 2.26
N ILE A 354 -13.88 3.26 1.75
CA ILE A 354 -15.03 4.14 2.01
C ILE A 354 -16.33 3.51 1.50
N ALA A 355 -16.32 2.89 0.30
CA ALA A 355 -17.49 2.21 -0.26
C ALA A 355 -18.01 1.09 0.67
N TYR A 356 -17.08 0.32 1.25
CA TYR A 356 -17.51 -0.72 2.19
C TYR A 356 -17.93 -0.13 3.55
N ALA A 357 -17.29 0.93 4.02
CA ALA A 357 -17.71 1.63 5.24
C ALA A 357 -19.16 2.18 5.13
N GLN A 358 -19.57 2.67 3.95
CA GLN A 358 -20.94 3.09 3.69
C GLN A 358 -21.97 1.96 3.82
N LYS A 359 -21.56 0.72 3.51
CA LYS A 359 -22.41 -0.48 3.67
C LYS A 359 -22.45 -0.96 5.13
N LEU A 360 -21.29 -0.93 5.80
CA LEU A 360 -21.15 -1.48 7.13
C LEU A 360 -21.69 -0.56 8.23
N ALA A 361 -21.43 0.75 8.16
CA ALA A 361 -21.76 1.68 9.23
C ALA A 361 -23.25 1.69 9.59
N PRO A 362 -24.20 1.71 8.64
CA PRO A 362 -25.64 1.67 8.97
C PRO A 362 -26.09 0.38 9.65
N ALA A 363 -25.36 -0.72 9.44
CA ALA A 363 -25.70 -2.02 10.01
C ALA A 363 -25.18 -2.20 11.45
N LEU A 364 -24.35 -1.28 11.95
CA LEU A 364 -23.78 -1.34 13.28
C LEU A 364 -24.49 -0.37 14.24
N PRO A 365 -24.54 -0.70 15.55
CA PRO A 365 -25.03 0.22 16.58
C PRO A 365 -24.26 1.54 16.61
N LYS A 366 -24.92 2.62 17.08
CA LYS A 366 -24.35 3.98 17.12
C LYS A 366 -23.17 4.16 18.08
N ASP A 367 -23.01 3.27 19.03
CA ASP A 367 -21.88 3.24 19.97
C ASP A 367 -20.63 2.55 19.39
N LYS A 368 -20.77 1.89 18.23
CA LYS A 368 -19.65 1.26 17.53
C LYS A 368 -18.81 2.30 16.79
N ILE A 369 -17.52 1.96 16.60
CA ILE A 369 -16.52 2.84 15.99
C ILE A 369 -15.83 2.11 14.85
N ILE A 370 -15.84 2.72 13.68
CA ILE A 370 -15.08 2.28 12.50
C ILE A 370 -13.95 3.29 12.27
N VAL A 371 -12.72 2.81 12.13
CA VAL A 371 -11.59 3.62 11.63
C VAL A 371 -11.26 3.16 10.21
N VAL A 372 -11.31 4.09 9.26
CA VAL A 372 -10.93 3.84 7.86
C VAL A 372 -9.60 4.55 7.57
N ASN A 373 -8.64 3.82 6.99
CA ASN A 373 -7.39 4.44 6.55
C ASN A 373 -7.59 5.11 5.18
N VAL A 374 -7.54 6.44 5.15
CA VAL A 374 -7.46 7.22 3.91
C VAL A 374 -6.00 7.27 3.49
N SER A 375 -5.59 6.26 2.74
CA SER A 375 -4.19 5.93 2.46
C SER A 375 -3.46 6.92 1.56
N GLY A 376 -4.20 7.75 0.82
CA GLY A 376 -3.65 8.78 -0.05
C GLY A 376 -4.71 9.77 -0.53
N ARG A 377 -4.26 10.89 -1.10
CA ARG A 377 -5.12 11.93 -1.67
C ARG A 377 -5.42 11.68 -3.15
N GLY A 378 -6.57 12.17 -3.59
CA GLY A 378 -7.14 11.90 -4.90
C GLY A 378 -6.81 12.89 -6.02
N ASP A 379 -5.96 13.90 -5.79
CA ASP A 379 -5.61 14.89 -6.83
C ASP A 379 -5.13 14.23 -8.12
N LYS A 380 -4.38 13.15 -7.99
CA LYS A 380 -3.88 12.34 -9.10
C LYS A 380 -4.98 11.62 -9.90
N ASP A 381 -6.14 11.40 -9.30
CA ASP A 381 -7.22 10.57 -9.82
C ASP A 381 -8.34 11.37 -10.47
N VAL A 382 -8.42 12.69 -10.20
CA VAL A 382 -9.51 13.57 -10.63
C VAL A 382 -9.76 13.45 -12.15
N ALA A 383 -8.71 13.49 -12.97
CA ALA A 383 -8.86 13.37 -14.41
C ALA A 383 -9.34 11.97 -14.86
N ALA A 384 -8.92 10.91 -14.19
CA ALA A 384 -9.37 9.54 -14.47
C ALA A 384 -10.83 9.34 -14.06
N ILE A 385 -11.22 9.88 -12.89
CA ILE A 385 -12.60 9.85 -12.38
C ILE A 385 -13.53 10.66 -13.28
N ALA A 386 -13.12 11.86 -13.73
CA ALA A 386 -13.91 12.65 -14.68
C ALA A 386 -14.20 11.88 -15.96
N ARG A 387 -13.17 11.25 -16.55
CA ARG A 387 -13.35 10.40 -17.75
C ARG A 387 -14.29 9.23 -17.48
N TYR A 388 -14.15 8.56 -16.33
CA TYR A 388 -15.03 7.45 -15.97
C TYR A 388 -16.49 7.90 -15.83
N MET A 389 -16.73 9.10 -15.31
CA MET A 389 -18.06 9.70 -15.15
C MET A 389 -18.60 10.34 -16.46
N GLY A 390 -17.83 10.30 -17.56
CA GLY A 390 -18.22 10.92 -18.83
C GLY A 390 -18.17 12.45 -18.80
N VAL A 391 -17.36 13.03 -17.91
CA VAL A 391 -17.18 14.49 -17.80
C VAL A 391 -15.92 14.88 -18.58
N ASP A 392 -16.07 15.74 -19.58
CA ASP A 392 -14.94 16.39 -20.27
C ASP A 392 -14.34 17.46 -19.36
N LEU A 393 -13.07 17.31 -19.05
CA LEU A 393 -12.28 18.38 -18.48
C LEU A 393 -11.89 19.30 -19.62
N HIS A 394 -12.48 20.47 -19.68
CA HIS A 394 -12.03 21.51 -20.59
C HIS A 394 -10.56 21.82 -20.30
N GLU A 395 -9.67 21.66 -21.31
CA GLU A 395 -8.27 22.08 -21.26
C GLU A 395 -8.15 23.60 -21.10
#